data_172e21cd2a14b64c1ebf7ac0bf6ac775
#
_entry.id   172e21cd2a14b64c1ebf7ac0bf6ac775
#
_cell.length_a   1.000
_cell.length_b   1.000
_cell.length_c   1.000
_cell.angle_alpha   90.00
_cell.angle_beta   90.00
_cell.angle_gamma   90.00
#
_symmetry.space_group_name_H-M   'P 1'
#
loop_
_entity.id
_entity.type
_entity.pdbx_description
1 polymer ?
#
loop_
_entity_poly.entity_id
_entity_poly.type
_entity_poly.pdbx_seq_one_letter_code
_entity_poly.pdbx_strand_id
1 'polypeptide(L)'
;MRKSGAAAFPELLTGNGIIKDQVYHALREAILSGRLHAGSKVPSGRALAEMMGISRNSVIAGFERLQDEGYLITRRGAGTFVADNLPDHAISGPVASPADETGELVTANISPLAETLLSQRVASGAPSDALFMVGTGCVDLFPHDVWGRLLGRVWRQSRYALHTHSEPHGYPPLRRAICHYVRATRGLQCDEDQILIVNGTQQAINLTVQTLLQPGDEVWLDDPGYDGARGAFLSQRLTVRPVRADEEGMDVYDGLRRWPDAKLVFTAPSHQFPGGGTLSLARRSALLSWAAKHHVWILEDDYNGEFRYADRPLQALQGLDRHQRVIYAGTFSKMLYPAFRLGFLVVPKALIPAFEVTKYYADTGCGYLEQATLTRFINEGHYARHVRRVRKACYERRQAVTDAISQYLPALLAIVPSDSGIHLLCRMKNGVPAQTVIQAGWQCGMGMQPLARYCRPDAPQEGVLFGFAAYPAEKLTDGIRRLAEALQAQGVVTV
;
A
#
# COMPACT_ATOMS: atom_id res chain seq x y z
N MET A 1 -37.80 42.56 -32.66
CA MET A 1 -38.37 41.90 -31.47
C MET A 1 -37.81 40.45 -31.46
N ARG A 2 -36.79 40.18 -30.64
CA ARG A 2 -36.29 38.81 -30.43
C ARG A 2 -36.54 38.47 -28.96
N LYS A 3 -37.60 37.73 -28.68
CA LYS A 3 -37.81 36.98 -27.44
C LYS A 3 -37.02 35.69 -27.60
N SER A 4 -35.88 35.55 -26.95
CA SER A 4 -35.23 34.26 -26.71
C SER A 4 -34.28 34.37 -25.52
N GLY A 5 -34.48 33.64 -24.49
CA GLY A 5 -33.59 33.55 -23.33
C GLY A 5 -34.24 33.17 -22.01
N ALA A 6 -35.59 33.19 -21.93
CA ALA A 6 -36.27 32.92 -20.67
C ALA A 6 -36.53 31.42 -20.40
N ALA A 7 -36.40 30.55 -21.38
CA ALA A 7 -36.75 29.11 -21.27
C ALA A 7 -35.57 28.23 -20.76
N ALA A 8 -34.35 28.78 -20.62
CA ALA A 8 -33.17 27.96 -20.34
C ALA A 8 -32.81 27.83 -18.83
N PHE A 9 -33.52 28.47 -17.93
CA PHE A 9 -33.06 28.65 -16.55
C PHE A 9 -33.87 27.97 -15.42
N PRO A 10 -35.12 27.50 -15.56
CA PRO A 10 -35.89 26.97 -14.42
C PRO A 10 -35.44 25.59 -13.88
N GLU A 11 -34.74 24.77 -14.69
CA GLU A 11 -34.39 23.39 -14.30
C GLU A 11 -33.02 23.26 -13.59
N LEU A 12 -32.35 24.36 -13.30
CA LEU A 12 -30.94 24.38 -12.92
C LEU A 12 -30.65 24.24 -11.43
N LEU A 13 -31.65 24.19 -10.55
CA LEU A 13 -31.47 24.07 -9.10
C LEU A 13 -32.02 22.73 -8.58
N THR A 14 -31.33 21.62 -8.84
CA THR A 14 -31.71 20.27 -8.39
C THR A 14 -30.71 19.61 -7.43
N GLY A 15 -29.85 20.37 -6.73
CA GLY A 15 -28.79 19.81 -5.87
C GLY A 15 -28.92 20.22 -4.40
N ASN A 16 -28.58 19.31 -3.50
CA ASN A 16 -28.28 19.60 -2.08
C ASN A 16 -26.90 20.27 -1.98
N GLY A 17 -26.86 21.62 -1.91
CA GLY A 17 -25.58 22.34 -1.78
C GLY A 17 -25.78 23.86 -1.54
N ILE A 18 -24.67 24.60 -1.36
CA ILE A 18 -24.70 26.04 -1.15
C ILE A 18 -25.20 26.73 -2.42
N ILE A 19 -26.25 27.55 -2.33
CA ILE A 19 -26.99 28.15 -3.46
C ILE A 19 -26.05 28.89 -4.46
N LYS A 20 -25.02 29.59 -4.00
CA LYS A 20 -24.06 30.29 -4.87
C LYS A 20 -23.26 29.34 -5.78
N ASP A 21 -22.92 28.14 -5.27
CA ASP A 21 -22.18 27.15 -6.04
C ASP A 21 -23.11 26.46 -7.08
N GLN A 22 -24.37 26.27 -6.75
CA GLN A 22 -25.38 25.78 -7.70
C GLN A 22 -25.58 26.75 -8.86
N VAL A 23 -25.65 28.06 -8.61
CA VAL A 23 -25.75 29.09 -9.66
C VAL A 23 -24.50 29.07 -10.56
N TYR A 24 -23.31 28.97 -9.96
CA TYR A 24 -22.07 28.87 -10.71
C TYR A 24 -22.04 27.63 -11.62
N HIS A 25 -22.30 26.43 -11.08
CA HIS A 25 -22.29 25.20 -11.85
C HIS A 25 -23.33 25.19 -12.96
N ALA A 26 -24.52 25.63 -12.67
CA ALA A 26 -25.62 25.70 -13.62
C ALA A 26 -25.33 26.61 -14.83
N LEU A 27 -24.79 27.80 -14.57
CA LEU A 27 -24.42 28.72 -15.65
C LEU A 27 -23.20 28.21 -16.42
N ARG A 28 -22.21 27.65 -15.74
CA ARG A 28 -21.04 27.07 -16.38
C ARG A 28 -21.42 25.92 -17.30
N GLU A 29 -22.29 25.04 -16.85
CA GLU A 29 -22.81 23.95 -17.68
C GLU A 29 -23.61 24.45 -18.89
N ALA A 30 -24.45 25.49 -18.70
CA ALA A 30 -25.18 26.10 -19.79
C ALA A 30 -24.27 26.75 -20.85
N ILE A 31 -23.12 27.31 -20.42
CA ILE A 31 -22.10 27.85 -21.33
C ILE A 31 -21.38 26.70 -22.06
N LEU A 32 -20.93 25.69 -21.32
CA LEU A 32 -20.17 24.57 -21.88
C LEU A 32 -21.01 23.69 -22.81
N SER A 33 -22.30 23.50 -22.51
CA SER A 33 -23.23 22.77 -23.37
C SER A 33 -23.74 23.59 -24.58
N GLY A 34 -23.29 24.82 -24.73
CA GLY A 34 -23.72 25.70 -25.82
C GLY A 34 -25.15 26.23 -25.68
N ARG A 35 -25.85 26.00 -24.58
CA ARG A 35 -27.17 26.61 -24.30
C ARG A 35 -27.06 28.13 -24.14
N LEU A 36 -25.95 28.59 -23.62
CA LEU A 36 -25.55 30.00 -23.61
C LEU A 36 -24.35 30.17 -24.55
N HIS A 37 -24.59 30.73 -25.75
CA HIS A 37 -23.54 30.90 -26.75
C HIS A 37 -22.52 32.00 -26.38
N ALA A 38 -21.31 31.90 -26.89
CA ALA A 38 -20.29 32.95 -26.81
C ALA A 38 -20.86 34.28 -27.30
N GLY A 39 -20.51 35.35 -26.62
CA GLY A 39 -21.01 36.73 -26.91
C GLY A 39 -22.49 36.96 -26.55
N SER A 40 -23.24 35.98 -26.10
CA SER A 40 -24.64 36.17 -25.68
C SER A 40 -24.76 36.92 -24.38
N LYS A 41 -25.79 37.77 -24.25
CA LYS A 41 -26.08 38.53 -23.03
C LYS A 41 -26.74 37.63 -21.99
N VAL A 42 -26.15 37.61 -20.79
CA VAL A 42 -26.74 36.90 -19.63
C VAL A 42 -27.74 37.85 -18.92
N PRO A 43 -28.85 37.35 -18.37
CA PRO A 43 -29.79 38.16 -17.58
C PRO A 43 -29.05 38.88 -16.46
N SER A 44 -29.53 40.08 -16.08
CA SER A 44 -28.91 40.79 -14.96
C SER A 44 -29.02 39.98 -13.67
N GLY A 45 -28.08 40.13 -12.75
CA GLY A 45 -28.10 39.42 -11.46
C GLY A 45 -29.42 39.59 -10.69
N ARG A 46 -30.12 40.73 -10.87
CA ARG A 46 -31.44 40.96 -10.31
C ARG A 46 -32.54 40.14 -11.01
N ALA A 47 -32.50 40.16 -12.33
CA ALA A 47 -33.48 39.40 -13.14
C ALA A 47 -33.31 37.88 -12.95
N LEU A 48 -32.08 37.40 -12.88
CA LEU A 48 -31.78 35.98 -12.65
C LEU A 48 -32.18 35.54 -11.23
N ALA A 49 -31.94 36.36 -10.23
CA ALA A 49 -32.37 36.12 -8.85
C ALA A 49 -33.91 36.01 -8.72
N GLU A 50 -34.62 36.89 -9.40
CA GLU A 50 -36.07 36.88 -9.46
C GLU A 50 -36.63 35.66 -10.19
N MET A 51 -36.03 35.29 -11.32
CA MET A 51 -36.38 34.09 -12.11
C MET A 51 -36.16 32.79 -11.36
N MET A 52 -35.08 32.70 -10.57
CA MET A 52 -34.70 31.48 -9.84
C MET A 52 -35.24 31.44 -8.41
N GLY A 53 -35.88 32.48 -7.93
CA GLY A 53 -36.41 32.56 -6.55
C GLY A 53 -35.33 32.57 -5.46
N ILE A 54 -34.13 33.07 -5.76
CA ILE A 54 -32.93 33.05 -4.89
C ILE A 54 -32.43 34.45 -4.54
N SER A 55 -31.52 34.54 -3.57
CA SER A 55 -30.93 35.82 -3.19
C SER A 55 -30.06 36.40 -4.32
N ARG A 56 -30.16 37.74 -4.51
CA ARG A 56 -29.28 38.45 -5.46
C ARG A 56 -27.79 38.26 -5.16
N ASN A 57 -27.42 38.17 -3.89
CA ASN A 57 -26.03 38.00 -3.49
C ASN A 57 -25.49 36.63 -3.92
N SER A 58 -26.30 35.58 -3.92
CA SER A 58 -25.90 34.26 -4.41
C SER A 58 -25.62 34.27 -5.93
N VAL A 59 -26.45 35.00 -6.71
CA VAL A 59 -26.22 35.18 -8.14
C VAL A 59 -24.97 35.99 -8.43
N ILE A 60 -24.75 37.10 -7.69
CA ILE A 60 -23.56 37.93 -7.85
C ILE A 60 -22.29 37.10 -7.56
N ALA A 61 -22.26 36.34 -6.47
CA ALA A 61 -21.10 35.48 -6.15
C ALA A 61 -20.83 34.42 -7.24
N GLY A 62 -21.87 33.84 -7.82
CA GLY A 62 -21.71 32.94 -8.97
C GLY A 62 -21.20 33.63 -10.21
N PHE A 63 -21.66 34.85 -10.48
CA PHE A 63 -21.18 35.66 -11.61
C PHE A 63 -19.72 36.09 -11.43
N GLU A 64 -19.34 36.57 -10.25
CA GLU A 64 -17.96 36.97 -9.93
C GLU A 64 -17.00 35.79 -10.19
N ARG A 65 -17.32 34.61 -9.71
CA ARG A 65 -16.52 33.43 -9.91
C ARG A 65 -16.40 33.06 -11.43
N LEU A 66 -17.51 33.15 -12.18
CA LEU A 66 -17.47 32.90 -13.63
C LEU A 66 -16.67 33.99 -14.39
N GLN A 67 -16.63 35.22 -13.87
CA GLN A 67 -15.82 36.28 -14.43
C GLN A 67 -14.33 36.08 -14.13
N ASP A 68 -14.00 35.70 -12.90
CA ASP A 68 -12.63 35.38 -12.48
C ASP A 68 -12.05 34.20 -13.28
N GLU A 69 -12.89 33.24 -13.61
CA GLU A 69 -12.54 32.07 -14.43
C GLU A 69 -12.60 32.37 -15.96
N GLY A 70 -13.03 33.58 -16.37
CA GLY A 70 -13.05 33.99 -17.78
C GLY A 70 -14.23 33.48 -18.61
N TYR A 71 -15.26 32.91 -18.00
CA TYR A 71 -16.49 32.51 -18.73
C TYR A 71 -17.44 33.66 -19.00
N LEU A 72 -17.46 34.68 -18.13
CA LEU A 72 -18.30 35.87 -18.27
C LEU A 72 -17.46 37.14 -18.36
N ILE A 73 -17.91 38.10 -19.12
CA ILE A 73 -17.35 39.45 -19.22
C ILE A 73 -18.41 40.51 -18.93
N THR A 74 -18.06 41.52 -18.13
CA THR A 74 -18.94 42.69 -17.91
C THR A 74 -18.57 43.83 -18.80
N ARG A 75 -19.50 44.34 -19.59
CA ARG A 75 -19.36 45.56 -20.41
C ARG A 75 -20.09 46.70 -19.74
N ARG A 76 -19.34 47.74 -19.38
CA ARG A 76 -19.87 48.91 -18.63
C ARG A 76 -21.07 49.51 -19.35
N GLY A 77 -22.21 49.61 -18.68
CA GLY A 77 -23.46 50.12 -19.26
C GLY A 77 -24.23 49.13 -20.17
N ALA A 78 -23.64 48.05 -20.61
CA ALA A 78 -24.27 47.05 -21.51
C ALA A 78 -24.74 45.80 -20.81
N GLY A 79 -24.09 45.41 -19.70
CA GLY A 79 -24.44 44.21 -18.92
C GLY A 79 -23.36 43.13 -18.94
N THR A 80 -23.71 41.93 -18.49
CA THR A 80 -22.85 40.76 -18.46
C THR A 80 -23.09 39.86 -19.67
N PHE A 81 -22.03 39.36 -20.28
CA PHE A 81 -22.03 38.56 -21.51
C PHE A 81 -21.19 37.32 -21.30
N VAL A 82 -21.48 36.25 -22.01
CA VAL A 82 -20.58 35.08 -22.15
C VAL A 82 -19.34 35.55 -22.91
N ALA A 83 -18.17 35.16 -22.47
CA ALA A 83 -16.91 35.53 -23.13
C ALA A 83 -16.86 34.99 -24.58
N ASP A 84 -16.29 35.80 -25.49
CA ASP A 84 -16.16 35.39 -26.89
C ASP A 84 -15.09 34.29 -27.05
N ASN A 85 -14.04 34.32 -26.22
CA ASN A 85 -13.02 33.28 -26.09
C ASN A 85 -13.17 32.61 -24.72
N LEU A 86 -13.69 31.40 -24.72
CA LEU A 86 -13.79 30.61 -23.50
C LEU A 86 -12.40 30.09 -23.09
N PRO A 87 -12.14 29.86 -21.79
CA PRO A 87 -10.89 29.24 -21.33
C PRO A 87 -10.59 27.92 -22.04
N ASP A 88 -9.33 27.62 -22.32
CA ASP A 88 -8.89 26.45 -23.13
C ASP A 88 -9.45 25.11 -22.62
N HIS A 89 -9.70 24.99 -21.32
CA HIS A 89 -10.32 23.80 -20.73
C HIS A 89 -11.84 23.69 -21.02
N ALA A 90 -12.45 24.72 -21.60
CA ALA A 90 -13.84 24.71 -22.05
C ALA A 90 -14.03 24.22 -23.50
N ILE A 91 -12.93 23.96 -24.23
CA ILE A 91 -12.94 23.33 -25.55
C ILE A 91 -13.12 21.81 -25.39
N SER A 92 -14.09 21.41 -24.64
CA SER A 92 -14.66 20.08 -24.77
C SER A 92 -15.72 20.23 -25.85
N GLY A 93 -15.47 19.68 -27.03
CA GLY A 93 -16.52 19.41 -28.00
C GLY A 93 -17.70 18.71 -27.31
N PRO A 94 -18.87 18.61 -27.92
CA PRO A 94 -19.99 17.96 -27.29
C PRO A 94 -19.49 16.65 -26.71
N VAL A 95 -19.53 16.54 -25.38
CA VAL A 95 -19.37 15.25 -24.72
C VAL A 95 -20.48 14.40 -25.35
N ALA A 96 -20.08 13.51 -26.22
CA ALA A 96 -21.01 12.53 -26.75
C ALA A 96 -21.72 11.96 -25.53
N SER A 97 -23.01 12.20 -25.45
CA SER A 97 -23.85 11.58 -24.44
C SER A 97 -23.53 10.09 -24.48
N PRO A 98 -23.40 9.40 -23.34
CA PRO A 98 -23.19 7.96 -23.33
C PRO A 98 -24.43 7.19 -23.80
N ALA A 99 -25.17 7.71 -24.78
CA ALA A 99 -26.42 7.20 -25.32
C ALA A 99 -26.29 6.72 -26.76
N ASP A 100 -25.12 6.26 -27.18
CA ASP A 100 -25.03 5.24 -28.22
C ASP A 100 -24.56 3.95 -27.52
N GLU A 101 -25.45 3.42 -26.71
CA GLU A 101 -25.42 2.04 -26.23
C GLU A 101 -25.81 1.07 -27.36
N THR A 102 -25.07 1.07 -28.43
CA THR A 102 -24.83 -0.15 -29.18
C THR A 102 -23.64 -0.81 -28.51
N GLY A 103 -23.95 -1.71 -27.57
CA GLY A 103 -23.01 -2.32 -26.62
C GLY A 103 -21.91 -3.16 -27.24
N GLU A 104 -21.01 -2.56 -27.96
CA GLU A 104 -19.64 -3.07 -28.10
C GLU A 104 -18.85 -2.54 -26.92
N LEU A 105 -18.72 -3.40 -25.88
CA LEU A 105 -17.70 -3.27 -24.88
C LEU A 105 -16.39 -2.98 -25.60
N VAL A 106 -15.85 -1.77 -25.44
CA VAL A 106 -14.49 -1.45 -25.89
C VAL A 106 -13.58 -2.48 -25.23
N THR A 107 -13.21 -3.52 -25.98
CA THR A 107 -12.25 -4.50 -25.54
C THR A 107 -10.92 -3.78 -25.39
N ALA A 108 -10.55 -3.49 -24.15
CA ALA A 108 -9.26 -2.90 -23.86
C ALA A 108 -8.18 -3.91 -24.28
N ASN A 109 -7.42 -3.60 -25.32
CA ASN A 109 -6.27 -4.39 -25.72
C ASN A 109 -5.16 -4.24 -24.67
N ILE A 110 -5.12 -5.16 -23.71
CA ILE A 110 -4.07 -5.26 -22.71
C ILE A 110 -3.04 -6.32 -23.11
N SER A 111 -1.83 -6.23 -22.57
CA SER A 111 -0.80 -7.21 -22.85
C SER A 111 -1.16 -8.57 -22.21
N PRO A 112 -0.72 -9.73 -22.80
CA PRO A 112 -0.91 -11.05 -22.19
C PRO A 112 -0.33 -11.14 -20.76
N LEU A 113 0.70 -10.38 -20.48
CA LEU A 113 1.25 -10.26 -19.13
C LEU A 113 0.25 -9.60 -18.16
N ALA A 114 -0.41 -8.52 -18.58
CA ALA A 114 -1.43 -7.86 -17.75
C ALA A 114 -2.62 -8.80 -17.50
N GLU A 115 -3.04 -9.60 -18.49
CA GLU A 115 -4.07 -10.62 -18.32
C GLU A 115 -3.67 -11.68 -17.29
N THR A 116 -2.41 -12.16 -17.35
CA THR A 116 -1.85 -13.09 -16.37
C THR A 116 -1.87 -12.50 -14.95
N LEU A 117 -1.46 -11.25 -14.79
CA LEU A 117 -1.46 -10.58 -13.49
C LEU A 117 -2.88 -10.33 -12.96
N LEU A 118 -3.83 -10.00 -13.83
CA LEU A 118 -5.24 -9.86 -13.46
C LEU A 118 -5.85 -11.17 -12.97
N SER A 119 -5.55 -12.30 -13.64
CA SER A 119 -6.05 -13.62 -13.23
C SER A 119 -5.52 -14.08 -11.86
N GLN A 120 -4.34 -13.58 -11.46
CA GLN A 120 -3.74 -13.91 -10.17
C GLN A 120 -4.17 -12.95 -9.04
N ARG A 121 -4.82 -11.84 -9.38
CA ARG A 121 -5.28 -10.88 -8.38
C ARG A 121 -6.51 -11.42 -7.64
N VAL A 122 -6.28 -11.96 -6.45
CA VAL A 122 -7.38 -12.27 -5.53
C VAL A 122 -7.87 -10.96 -4.92
N ALA A 123 -9.07 -10.53 -5.32
CA ALA A 123 -9.71 -9.38 -4.71
C ALA A 123 -9.95 -9.67 -3.21
N SER A 124 -9.49 -8.80 -2.34
CA SER A 124 -9.91 -8.81 -0.95
C SER A 124 -11.32 -8.23 -0.91
N GLY A 125 -12.33 -9.04 -0.63
CA GLY A 125 -13.72 -8.56 -0.48
C GLY A 125 -13.97 -7.78 0.82
N ALA A 126 -12.98 -7.70 1.71
CA ALA A 126 -13.11 -7.01 2.99
C ALA A 126 -12.72 -5.52 2.87
N PRO A 127 -13.41 -4.60 3.61
CA PRO A 127 -12.99 -3.22 3.78
C PRO A 127 -11.55 -3.11 4.29
N SER A 128 -10.84 -2.03 3.92
CA SER A 128 -9.44 -1.83 4.32
C SER A 128 -9.21 -1.67 5.83
N ASP A 129 -10.26 -1.36 6.58
CA ASP A 129 -10.31 -1.21 8.03
C ASP A 129 -10.98 -2.40 8.75
N ALA A 130 -11.17 -3.52 8.05
CA ALA A 130 -11.75 -4.72 8.64
C ALA A 130 -10.90 -5.29 9.79
N LEU A 131 -11.57 -5.87 10.80
CA LEU A 131 -10.92 -6.54 11.91
C LEU A 131 -10.11 -7.75 11.38
N PHE A 132 -8.97 -8.05 11.98
CA PHE A 132 -8.04 -9.13 11.57
C PHE A 132 -7.40 -8.99 10.18
N MET A 133 -7.39 -7.78 9.61
CA MET A 133 -6.69 -7.55 8.34
C MET A 133 -5.20 -7.86 8.44
N VAL A 134 -4.71 -8.72 7.55
CA VAL A 134 -3.29 -9.15 7.51
C VAL A 134 -2.42 -8.01 6.96
N GLY A 135 -1.28 -7.78 7.62
CA GLY A 135 -0.27 -6.83 7.15
C GLY A 135 -0.44 -5.39 7.64
N THR A 136 -1.47 -5.08 8.44
CA THR A 136 -1.65 -3.78 9.08
C THR A 136 -1.00 -3.78 10.46
N GLY A 137 -0.14 -2.78 10.74
CA GLY A 137 0.51 -2.58 12.05
C GLY A 137 -0.38 -1.85 13.05
N CYS A 138 0.20 -1.43 14.19
CA CYS A 138 -0.50 -0.72 15.27
C CYS A 138 -0.75 0.76 14.92
N VAL A 139 -1.59 1.03 13.92
CA VAL A 139 -1.87 2.38 13.42
C VAL A 139 -2.50 3.31 14.48
N ASP A 140 -3.24 2.74 15.42
CA ASP A 140 -3.85 3.42 16.57
C ASP A 140 -2.82 4.01 17.55
N LEU A 141 -1.59 3.48 17.53
CA LEU A 141 -0.50 3.94 18.38
C LEU A 141 0.41 4.96 17.69
N PHE A 142 0.14 5.31 16.44
CA PHE A 142 0.98 6.27 15.73
C PHE A 142 0.91 7.65 16.40
N PRO A 143 2.05 8.29 16.69
CA PRO A 143 2.08 9.57 17.44
C PRO A 143 1.82 10.76 16.50
N HIS A 144 0.57 10.93 16.06
CA HIS A 144 0.14 11.95 15.10
C HIS A 144 0.61 13.36 15.47
N ASP A 145 0.47 13.77 16.74
CA ASP A 145 0.88 15.11 17.19
C ASP A 145 2.39 15.36 17.09
N VAL A 146 3.19 14.32 17.42
CA VAL A 146 4.65 14.41 17.29
C VAL A 146 5.03 14.53 15.83
N TRP A 147 4.46 13.66 15.00
CA TRP A 147 4.71 13.66 13.56
C TRP A 147 4.31 15.00 12.92
N GLY A 148 3.11 15.51 13.22
CA GLY A 148 2.61 16.79 12.69
C GLY A 148 3.51 17.98 13.06
N ARG A 149 4.02 18.02 14.32
CA ARG A 149 4.98 19.05 14.74
C ARG A 149 6.31 18.97 13.98
N LEU A 150 6.83 17.75 13.79
CA LEU A 150 8.08 17.53 13.05
C LEU A 150 7.91 17.93 11.57
N LEU A 151 6.83 17.48 10.94
CA LEU A 151 6.50 17.82 9.55
C LEU A 151 6.36 19.32 9.37
N GLY A 152 5.64 20.01 10.27
CA GLY A 152 5.51 21.47 10.23
C GLY A 152 6.84 22.21 10.39
N ARG A 153 7.79 21.63 11.17
CA ARG A 153 9.16 22.16 11.30
C ARG A 153 9.94 22.00 10.00
N VAL A 154 9.89 20.78 9.41
CA VAL A 154 10.52 20.47 8.12
C VAL A 154 9.98 21.40 7.04
N TRP A 155 8.66 21.52 6.91
CA TRP A 155 8.00 22.39 5.92
C TRP A 155 8.53 23.81 5.95
N ARG A 156 8.59 24.42 7.14
CA ARG A 156 9.06 25.82 7.31
C ARG A 156 10.55 26.02 7.00
N GLN A 157 11.38 24.98 7.19
CA GLN A 157 12.83 25.05 7.02
C GLN A 157 13.30 24.67 5.62
N SER A 158 12.47 24.02 4.82
CA SER A 158 12.89 23.34 3.59
C SER A 158 12.53 24.11 2.32
N ARG A 159 12.34 25.42 2.38
CA ARG A 159 11.87 26.23 1.23
C ARG A 159 12.65 25.96 -0.07
N TYR A 160 13.98 25.91 0.00
CA TYR A 160 14.81 25.66 -1.19
C TYR A 160 14.84 24.19 -1.63
N ALA A 161 14.83 23.24 -0.67
CA ALA A 161 14.86 21.83 -1.00
C ALA A 161 13.59 21.33 -1.72
N LEU A 162 12.47 22.06 -1.58
CA LEU A 162 11.22 21.76 -2.28
C LEU A 162 11.22 22.18 -3.76
N HIS A 163 12.22 22.96 -4.20
CA HIS A 163 12.35 23.41 -5.59
C HIS A 163 13.28 22.51 -6.43
N THR A 164 13.86 21.49 -5.83
CA THR A 164 14.78 20.56 -6.49
C THR A 164 14.23 19.14 -6.50
N HIS A 165 14.62 18.35 -7.48
CA HIS A 165 14.33 16.91 -7.47
C HIS A 165 15.04 16.23 -6.30
N SER A 166 14.40 15.20 -5.75
CA SER A 166 15.05 14.32 -4.76
C SER A 166 16.20 13.56 -5.41
N GLU A 167 17.28 13.31 -4.64
CA GLU A 167 18.34 12.42 -5.09
C GLU A 167 17.78 10.99 -5.27
N PRO A 168 18.15 10.23 -6.33
CA PRO A 168 17.70 8.86 -6.53
C PRO A 168 17.99 7.94 -5.34
N HIS A 169 19.15 8.09 -4.70
CA HIS A 169 19.51 7.38 -3.48
C HIS A 169 18.61 7.72 -2.27
N GLY A 170 18.00 8.89 -2.29
CA GLY A 170 17.23 9.44 -1.17
C GLY A 170 18.05 10.38 -0.28
N TYR A 171 17.36 11.02 0.65
CA TYR A 171 17.86 12.08 1.52
C TYR A 171 19.06 11.63 2.39
N PRO A 172 20.28 12.20 2.23
CA PRO A 172 21.48 11.72 2.88
C PRO A 172 21.41 11.62 4.41
N PRO A 173 20.79 12.60 5.14
CA PRO A 173 20.64 12.46 6.58
C PRO A 173 19.74 11.27 6.99
N LEU A 174 18.74 10.89 6.18
CA LEU A 174 17.93 9.70 6.44
C LEU A 174 18.74 8.43 6.23
N ARG A 175 19.52 8.34 5.14
CA ARG A 175 20.39 7.20 4.87
C ARG A 175 21.35 6.94 6.04
N ARG A 176 21.97 8.01 6.56
CA ARG A 176 22.83 7.93 7.75
C ARG A 176 22.09 7.45 9.00
N ALA A 177 20.90 8.00 9.26
CA ALA A 177 20.09 7.58 10.40
C ALA A 177 19.67 6.10 10.32
N ILE A 178 19.29 5.63 9.13
CA ILE A 178 18.95 4.22 8.86
C ILE A 178 20.18 3.34 9.04
N CYS A 179 21.33 3.72 8.47
CA CYS A 179 22.58 2.96 8.60
C CYS A 179 22.94 2.72 10.07
N HIS A 180 22.92 3.75 10.89
CA HIS A 180 23.16 3.63 12.34
C HIS A 180 22.13 2.72 13.01
N TYR A 181 20.86 2.87 12.67
CA TYR A 181 19.78 2.08 13.25
C TYR A 181 19.94 0.58 12.94
N VAL A 182 20.11 0.21 11.67
CA VAL A 182 20.16 -1.21 11.29
C VAL A 182 21.44 -1.90 11.73
N ARG A 183 22.57 -1.18 11.80
CA ARG A 183 23.81 -1.71 12.39
C ARG A 183 23.62 -2.04 13.87
N ALA A 184 22.97 -1.16 14.62
CA ALA A 184 22.75 -1.34 16.06
C ALA A 184 21.69 -2.40 16.37
N THR A 185 20.64 -2.51 15.58
CA THR A 185 19.45 -3.33 15.91
C THR A 185 19.38 -4.65 15.17
N ARG A 186 19.99 -4.74 13.97
CA ARG A 186 19.94 -5.91 13.08
C ARG A 186 21.31 -6.52 12.82
N GLY A 187 22.39 -5.87 13.28
CA GLY A 187 23.76 -6.35 13.08
C GLY A 187 24.23 -6.30 11.62
N LEU A 188 23.65 -5.41 10.79
CA LEU A 188 24.06 -5.25 9.42
C LEU A 188 25.50 -4.73 9.30
N GLN A 189 26.18 -5.16 8.25
CA GLN A 189 27.48 -4.64 7.86
C GLN A 189 27.30 -3.76 6.62
N CYS A 190 27.16 -2.45 6.83
CA CYS A 190 26.93 -1.48 5.76
C CYS A 190 27.42 -0.08 6.11
N ASP A 191 27.64 0.73 5.07
CA ASP A 191 27.88 2.17 5.14
C ASP A 191 26.68 2.94 4.61
N GLU A 192 26.58 4.25 4.89
CA GLU A 192 25.45 5.09 4.47
C GLU A 192 25.26 5.15 2.95
N ASP A 193 26.34 4.98 2.16
CA ASP A 193 26.29 4.98 0.70
C ASP A 193 25.60 3.73 0.13
N GLN A 194 25.53 2.66 0.88
CA GLN A 194 24.83 1.43 0.51
C GLN A 194 23.31 1.50 0.72
N ILE A 195 22.82 2.55 1.39
CA ILE A 195 21.40 2.73 1.68
C ILE A 195 20.73 3.42 0.48
N LEU A 196 19.73 2.77 -0.09
CA LEU A 196 18.86 3.31 -1.13
C LEU A 196 17.42 3.42 -0.59
N ILE A 197 16.86 4.63 -0.55
CA ILE A 197 15.49 4.84 -0.09
C ILE A 197 14.51 4.45 -1.19
N VAL A 198 13.47 3.71 -0.83
CA VAL A 198 12.46 3.18 -1.77
C VAL A 198 11.04 3.40 -1.26
N ASN A 199 10.06 3.34 -2.17
CA ASN A 199 8.63 3.45 -1.86
C ASN A 199 8.05 2.11 -1.32
N GLY A 200 8.73 1.54 -0.31
CA GLY A 200 8.36 0.28 0.36
C GLY A 200 8.89 -0.98 -0.35
N THR A 201 8.61 -2.13 0.26
CA THR A 201 9.14 -3.45 -0.16
C THR A 201 8.84 -3.80 -1.62
N GLN A 202 7.66 -3.45 -2.14
CA GLN A 202 7.30 -3.76 -3.52
C GLN A 202 8.25 -3.09 -4.54
N GLN A 203 8.63 -1.83 -4.30
CA GLN A 203 9.63 -1.18 -5.13
C GLN A 203 11.03 -1.79 -4.92
N ALA A 204 11.38 -2.16 -3.69
CA ALA A 204 12.64 -2.85 -3.41
C ALA A 204 12.78 -4.13 -4.24
N ILE A 205 11.73 -4.96 -4.29
CA ILE A 205 11.69 -6.18 -5.10
C ILE A 205 11.82 -5.84 -6.59
N ASN A 206 11.01 -4.91 -7.10
CA ASN A 206 11.02 -4.53 -8.51
C ASN A 206 12.39 -4.00 -8.96
N LEU A 207 13.01 -3.11 -8.19
CA LEU A 207 14.34 -2.58 -8.48
C LEU A 207 15.38 -3.70 -8.49
N THR A 208 15.32 -4.63 -7.53
CA THR A 208 16.27 -5.74 -7.45
C THR A 208 16.18 -6.63 -8.70
N VAL A 209 14.96 -7.02 -9.10
CA VAL A 209 14.82 -7.89 -10.27
C VAL A 209 15.15 -7.17 -11.58
N GLN A 210 14.76 -5.89 -11.72
CA GLN A 210 15.09 -5.09 -12.91
C GLN A 210 16.58 -4.83 -13.07
N THR A 211 17.31 -4.72 -11.96
CA THR A 211 18.76 -4.46 -12.00
C THR A 211 19.56 -5.72 -12.25
N LEU A 212 19.14 -6.89 -11.73
CA LEU A 212 19.99 -8.08 -11.63
C LEU A 212 19.57 -9.24 -12.53
N LEU A 213 18.33 -9.24 -13.05
CA LEU A 213 17.77 -10.39 -13.72
C LEU A 213 17.23 -10.03 -15.11
N GLN A 214 17.12 -11.04 -15.96
CA GLN A 214 16.53 -10.97 -17.28
C GLN A 214 15.34 -11.93 -17.41
N PRO A 215 14.42 -11.71 -18.37
CA PRO A 215 13.33 -12.63 -18.63
C PRO A 215 13.81 -14.08 -18.81
N GLY A 216 13.14 -15.01 -18.14
CA GLY A 216 13.48 -16.43 -18.12
C GLY A 216 14.37 -16.87 -16.97
N ASP A 217 15.06 -15.97 -16.26
CA ASP A 217 15.85 -16.33 -15.09
C ASP A 217 14.99 -16.98 -14.00
N GLU A 218 15.58 -17.94 -13.30
CA GLU A 218 14.93 -18.65 -12.20
C GLU A 218 15.12 -17.93 -10.87
N VAL A 219 14.03 -17.84 -10.10
CA VAL A 219 14.03 -17.23 -8.76
C VAL A 219 13.35 -18.14 -7.75
N TRP A 220 13.98 -18.32 -6.59
CA TRP A 220 13.32 -19.02 -5.48
C TRP A 220 12.37 -18.11 -4.74
N LEU A 221 11.22 -18.67 -4.41
CA LEU A 221 10.22 -18.06 -3.54
C LEU A 221 9.71 -19.12 -2.57
N ASP A 222 9.54 -18.76 -1.30
CA ASP A 222 8.87 -19.60 -0.30
C ASP A 222 7.51 -20.11 -0.82
N ASP A 223 7.15 -21.34 -0.46
CA ASP A 223 5.81 -21.90 -0.69
C ASP A 223 5.29 -22.57 0.61
N PRO A 224 4.28 -21.96 1.27
CA PRO A 224 3.61 -20.72 0.90
C PRO A 224 4.50 -19.49 1.04
N GLY A 225 4.27 -18.44 0.22
CA GLY A 225 5.14 -17.27 0.15
C GLY A 225 4.42 -15.96 -0.20
N TYR A 226 5.15 -14.86 -0.20
CA TYR A 226 4.61 -13.52 -0.40
C TYR A 226 4.12 -13.32 -1.85
N ASP A 227 2.82 -13.06 -2.02
CA ASP A 227 2.16 -12.86 -3.32
C ASP A 227 2.67 -11.62 -4.06
N GLY A 228 3.06 -10.56 -3.35
CA GLY A 228 3.67 -9.37 -3.94
C GLY A 228 5.01 -9.64 -4.61
N ALA A 229 5.84 -10.53 -4.06
CA ALA A 229 7.08 -10.97 -4.70
C ALA A 229 6.78 -11.84 -5.94
N ARG A 230 5.84 -12.77 -5.83
CA ARG A 230 5.38 -13.57 -6.97
C ARG A 230 4.91 -12.69 -8.12
N GLY A 231 4.07 -11.70 -7.85
CA GLY A 231 3.58 -10.74 -8.85
C GLY A 231 4.72 -9.94 -9.50
N ALA A 232 5.71 -9.47 -8.71
CA ALA A 232 6.88 -8.77 -9.23
C ALA A 232 7.72 -9.65 -10.16
N PHE A 233 7.96 -10.91 -9.80
CA PHE A 233 8.73 -11.85 -10.61
C PHE A 233 8.02 -12.17 -11.93
N LEU A 234 6.74 -12.44 -11.88
CA LEU A 234 5.94 -12.69 -13.07
C LEU A 234 5.87 -11.46 -13.98
N SER A 235 5.80 -10.24 -13.42
CA SER A 235 5.80 -9.00 -14.21
C SER A 235 7.08 -8.79 -15.00
N GLN A 236 8.18 -9.38 -14.56
CA GLN A 236 9.48 -9.38 -15.26
C GLN A 236 9.71 -10.66 -16.07
N ARG A 237 8.67 -11.51 -16.21
CA ARG A 237 8.74 -12.79 -16.94
C ARG A 237 9.80 -13.75 -16.39
N LEU A 238 10.01 -13.72 -15.07
CA LEU A 238 10.91 -14.65 -14.39
C LEU A 238 10.23 -15.98 -14.12
N THR A 239 11.00 -17.05 -14.02
CA THR A 239 10.53 -18.38 -13.67
C THR A 239 10.56 -18.56 -12.16
N VAL A 240 9.37 -18.52 -11.52
CA VAL A 240 9.25 -18.69 -10.06
C VAL A 240 9.39 -20.16 -9.70
N ARG A 241 10.40 -20.50 -8.90
CA ARG A 241 10.68 -21.83 -8.37
C ARG A 241 10.21 -21.89 -6.91
N PRO A 242 9.14 -22.64 -6.62
CA PRO A 242 8.62 -22.75 -5.26
C PRO A 242 9.54 -23.62 -4.42
N VAL A 243 9.96 -23.10 -3.28
CA VAL A 243 10.76 -23.81 -2.29
C VAL A 243 9.91 -23.95 -1.01
N ARG A 244 9.74 -25.17 -0.51
CA ARG A 244 8.94 -25.45 0.68
C ARG A 244 9.44 -24.60 1.87
N ALA A 245 8.50 -24.08 2.64
CA ALA A 245 8.76 -23.44 3.93
C ALA A 245 8.09 -24.19 5.08
N ASP A 246 8.78 -24.30 6.21
CA ASP A 246 8.34 -24.94 7.45
C ASP A 246 8.68 -24.06 8.68
N GLU A 247 8.67 -24.63 9.89
CA GLU A 247 8.97 -23.92 11.14
C GLU A 247 10.40 -23.35 11.16
N GLU A 248 11.33 -23.97 10.42
CA GLU A 248 12.71 -23.49 10.24
C GLU A 248 12.87 -22.55 9.03
N GLY A 249 11.78 -21.98 8.50
CA GLY A 249 11.79 -21.10 7.32
C GLY A 249 11.92 -21.87 6.01
N MET A 250 12.50 -21.23 4.98
CA MET A 250 12.73 -21.84 3.66
C MET A 250 13.57 -23.12 3.77
N ASP A 251 13.11 -24.22 3.18
CA ASP A 251 13.92 -25.46 3.08
C ASP A 251 15.00 -25.31 1.99
N VAL A 252 16.11 -24.71 2.39
CA VAL A 252 17.26 -24.44 1.51
C VAL A 252 17.76 -25.71 0.85
N TYR A 253 17.75 -26.84 1.55
CA TYR A 253 18.25 -28.12 1.00
C TYR A 253 17.34 -28.67 -0.10
N ASP A 254 16.01 -28.46 0.03
CA ASP A 254 15.07 -28.78 -1.04
C ASP A 254 15.30 -27.89 -2.28
N GLY A 255 15.49 -26.60 -2.06
CA GLY A 255 15.83 -25.65 -3.14
C GLY A 255 17.12 -26.03 -3.89
N LEU A 256 18.19 -26.31 -3.15
CA LEU A 256 19.49 -26.73 -3.70
C LEU A 256 19.39 -28.00 -4.56
N ARG A 257 18.57 -28.94 -4.13
CA ARG A 257 18.36 -30.22 -4.85
C ARG A 257 17.54 -30.04 -6.12
N ARG A 258 16.47 -29.23 -6.05
CA ARG A 258 15.48 -29.14 -7.12
C ARG A 258 15.76 -28.03 -8.13
N TRP A 259 16.33 -26.93 -7.68
CA TRP A 259 16.45 -25.69 -8.46
C TRP A 259 17.83 -25.05 -8.32
N PRO A 260 18.94 -25.77 -8.67
CA PRO A 260 20.31 -25.33 -8.44
C PRO A 260 20.74 -24.13 -9.32
N ASP A 261 20.00 -23.84 -10.39
CA ASP A 261 20.36 -22.83 -11.39
C ASP A 261 19.71 -21.44 -11.14
N ALA A 262 19.02 -21.28 -10.01
CA ALA A 262 18.39 -20.02 -9.65
C ALA A 262 19.41 -18.87 -9.57
N LYS A 263 18.99 -17.69 -9.99
CA LYS A 263 19.80 -16.45 -9.98
C LYS A 263 19.51 -15.56 -8.79
N LEU A 264 18.33 -15.69 -8.19
CA LEU A 264 17.92 -14.93 -7.02
C LEU A 264 17.12 -15.83 -6.05
N VAL A 265 17.33 -15.62 -4.77
CA VAL A 265 16.48 -16.14 -3.69
C VAL A 265 15.79 -14.98 -3.00
N PHE A 266 14.46 -15.00 -2.92
CA PHE A 266 13.69 -14.08 -2.07
C PHE A 266 13.25 -14.82 -0.83
N THR A 267 13.62 -14.31 0.33
CA THR A 267 13.26 -14.94 1.62
C THR A 267 13.13 -13.90 2.74
N ALA A 268 12.33 -14.21 3.76
CA ALA A 268 12.20 -13.42 4.98
C ALA A 268 12.76 -14.22 6.18
N PRO A 269 14.07 -14.21 6.41
CA PRO A 269 14.75 -15.13 7.34
C PRO A 269 14.38 -14.92 8.81
N SER A 270 13.91 -13.73 9.17
CA SER A 270 13.54 -13.38 10.55
C SER A 270 12.13 -13.81 10.91
N HIS A 271 11.25 -13.87 9.91
CA HIS A 271 9.85 -14.26 10.07
C HIS A 271 9.27 -14.56 8.69
N GLN A 272 9.31 -15.83 8.30
CA GLN A 272 8.81 -16.30 7.01
C GLN A 272 7.32 -15.97 6.85
N PHE A 273 6.96 -15.37 5.73
CA PHE A 273 5.56 -15.06 5.43
C PHE A 273 4.95 -16.14 4.53
N PRO A 274 3.76 -16.67 4.86
CA PRO A 274 2.89 -16.33 5.99
C PRO A 274 3.05 -17.25 7.21
N GLY A 275 3.94 -18.24 7.16
CA GLY A 275 4.05 -19.32 8.14
C GLY A 275 4.58 -18.91 9.51
N GLY A 276 5.37 -17.83 9.59
CA GLY A 276 5.97 -17.36 10.84
C GLY A 276 7.27 -18.07 11.23
N GLY A 277 7.75 -19.03 10.43
CA GLY A 277 9.00 -19.75 10.67
C GLY A 277 10.22 -18.83 10.65
N THR A 278 11.28 -19.19 11.36
CA THR A 278 12.55 -18.46 11.36
C THR A 278 13.62 -19.31 10.70
N LEU A 279 14.33 -18.75 9.70
CA LEU A 279 15.38 -19.47 8.99
C LEU A 279 16.48 -19.88 9.96
N SER A 280 16.67 -21.19 10.13
CA SER A 280 17.63 -21.76 11.08
C SER A 280 19.08 -21.42 10.70
N LEU A 281 19.99 -21.42 11.67
CA LEU A 281 21.39 -21.08 11.44
C LEU A 281 22.04 -22.01 10.40
N ALA A 282 21.70 -23.30 10.42
CA ALA A 282 22.18 -24.28 9.45
C ALA A 282 21.74 -23.93 8.02
N ARG A 283 20.45 -23.59 7.83
CA ARG A 283 19.91 -23.16 6.53
C ARG A 283 20.48 -21.81 6.08
N ARG A 284 20.71 -20.85 7.01
CA ARG A 284 21.39 -19.57 6.71
C ARG A 284 22.78 -19.81 6.18
N SER A 285 23.55 -20.66 6.85
CA SER A 285 24.93 -21.01 6.46
C SER A 285 24.99 -21.70 5.10
N ALA A 286 24.09 -22.67 4.87
CA ALA A 286 24.01 -23.38 3.60
C ALA A 286 23.65 -22.44 2.44
N LEU A 287 22.65 -21.55 2.66
CA LEU A 287 22.21 -20.57 1.65
C LEU A 287 23.32 -19.59 1.29
N LEU A 288 24.00 -18.99 2.28
CA LEU A 288 25.11 -18.05 2.05
C LEU A 288 26.29 -18.71 1.34
N SER A 289 26.65 -19.93 1.74
CA SER A 289 27.76 -20.69 1.12
C SER A 289 27.46 -21.01 -0.33
N TRP A 290 26.25 -21.45 -0.63
CA TRP A 290 25.81 -21.74 -2.00
C TRP A 290 25.76 -20.46 -2.85
N ALA A 291 25.16 -19.39 -2.33
CA ALA A 291 25.05 -18.11 -3.02
C ALA A 291 26.43 -17.54 -3.39
N ALA A 292 27.40 -17.64 -2.47
CA ALA A 292 28.79 -17.23 -2.72
C ALA A 292 29.44 -18.05 -3.83
N LYS A 293 29.30 -19.39 -3.77
CA LYS A 293 29.89 -20.32 -4.72
C LYS A 293 29.33 -20.19 -6.15
N HIS A 294 28.03 -19.99 -6.26
CA HIS A 294 27.30 -19.99 -7.54
C HIS A 294 26.93 -18.58 -8.04
N HIS A 295 27.41 -17.53 -7.35
CA HIS A 295 27.14 -16.13 -7.69
C HIS A 295 25.66 -15.76 -7.70
N VAL A 296 24.85 -16.42 -6.85
CA VAL A 296 23.43 -16.17 -6.69
C VAL A 296 23.20 -14.96 -5.77
N TRP A 297 22.21 -14.14 -6.06
CA TRP A 297 21.80 -13.06 -5.18
C TRP A 297 20.75 -13.54 -4.17
N ILE A 298 20.72 -12.91 -3.02
CA ILE A 298 19.69 -13.13 -2.00
C ILE A 298 19.05 -11.77 -1.70
N LEU A 299 17.73 -11.68 -1.88
CA LEU A 299 16.94 -10.54 -1.39
C LEU A 299 16.31 -10.94 -0.06
N GLU A 300 16.86 -10.40 1.01
CA GLU A 300 16.36 -10.57 2.37
C GLU A 300 15.27 -9.52 2.64
N ASP A 301 14.02 -9.93 2.83
CA ASP A 301 12.90 -9.06 3.23
C ASP A 301 12.71 -9.10 4.76
N ASP A 302 13.07 -8.02 5.42
CA ASP A 302 12.95 -7.87 6.87
C ASP A 302 11.77 -6.95 7.24
N TYR A 303 10.57 -7.36 6.87
CA TYR A 303 9.35 -6.59 7.09
C TYR A 303 8.84 -6.60 8.54
N ASN A 304 9.29 -7.55 9.35
CA ASN A 304 8.85 -7.80 10.73
C ASN A 304 9.99 -7.78 11.76
N GLY A 305 11.17 -7.27 11.42
CA GLY A 305 12.34 -7.34 12.28
C GLY A 305 12.19 -6.68 13.66
N GLU A 306 11.36 -5.65 13.76
CA GLU A 306 11.03 -5.00 15.03
C GLU A 306 9.99 -5.76 15.88
N PHE A 307 9.20 -6.67 15.28
CA PHE A 307 8.09 -7.38 15.94
C PHE A 307 8.51 -8.73 16.51
N ARG A 308 9.70 -8.81 17.10
CA ARG A 308 10.16 -10.00 17.82
C ARG A 308 9.88 -9.84 19.32
N TYR A 309 9.25 -10.85 19.89
CA TYR A 309 8.81 -10.86 21.30
C TYR A 309 9.77 -11.58 22.23
N ALA A 310 10.66 -12.42 21.68
CA ALA A 310 11.73 -13.06 22.44
C ALA A 310 12.84 -12.05 22.83
N ASP A 311 13.58 -12.36 23.90
CA ASP A 311 14.54 -11.45 24.54
C ASP A 311 15.76 -11.05 23.67
N ARG A 312 16.07 -11.80 22.63
CA ARG A 312 17.24 -11.51 21.78
C ARG A 312 16.85 -11.16 20.36
N PRO A 313 17.35 -10.03 19.83
CA PRO A 313 17.24 -9.73 18.41
C PRO A 313 17.93 -10.83 17.58
N LEU A 314 17.30 -11.24 16.49
CA LEU A 314 17.95 -12.12 15.52
C LEU A 314 18.78 -11.26 14.57
N GLN A 315 20.05 -11.62 14.40
CA GLN A 315 20.90 -10.98 13.40
C GLN A 315 20.34 -11.24 11.99
N ALA A 316 20.33 -10.21 11.15
CA ALA A 316 19.94 -10.33 9.75
C ALA A 316 20.91 -11.27 8.99
N LEU A 317 20.43 -11.88 7.91
CA LEU A 317 21.23 -12.73 7.05
C LEU A 317 22.38 -11.93 6.41
N GLN A 318 22.11 -10.68 6.03
CA GLN A 318 23.11 -9.73 5.51
C GLN A 318 24.28 -9.52 6.48
N GLY A 319 24.02 -9.46 7.78
CA GLY A 319 25.08 -9.32 8.78
C GLY A 319 26.01 -10.53 8.93
N LEU A 320 25.59 -11.70 8.42
CA LEU A 320 26.37 -12.94 8.37
C LEU A 320 27.10 -13.11 7.02
N ASP A 321 26.71 -12.34 6.01
CA ASP A 321 27.25 -12.45 4.64
C ASP A 321 28.66 -11.86 4.54
N ARG A 322 29.62 -12.69 4.20
CA ARG A 322 31.04 -12.31 3.97
C ARG A 322 31.37 -12.10 2.49
N HIS A 323 30.43 -12.40 1.59
CA HIS A 323 30.67 -12.42 0.15
C HIS A 323 29.86 -11.38 -0.62
N GLN A 324 29.16 -10.50 0.07
CA GLN A 324 28.34 -9.42 -0.50
C GLN A 324 27.32 -9.96 -1.53
N ARG A 325 26.59 -11.02 -1.17
CA ARG A 325 25.53 -11.63 -1.99
C ARG A 325 24.14 -11.28 -1.50
N VAL A 326 24.02 -10.69 -0.31
CA VAL A 326 22.73 -10.34 0.28
C VAL A 326 22.41 -8.87 0.04
N ILE A 327 21.26 -8.63 -0.57
CA ILE A 327 20.58 -7.33 -0.62
C ILE A 327 19.51 -7.36 0.46
N TYR A 328 19.56 -6.42 1.39
CA TYR A 328 18.62 -6.36 2.49
C TYR A 328 17.56 -5.31 2.21
N ALA A 329 16.29 -5.67 2.39
CA ALA A 329 15.13 -4.77 2.28
C ALA A 329 14.48 -4.56 3.64
N GLY A 330 14.36 -3.30 4.04
CA GLY A 330 13.64 -2.89 5.25
C GLY A 330 12.49 -1.96 4.94
N THR A 331 11.47 -1.95 5.79
CA THR A 331 10.29 -1.11 5.61
C THR A 331 9.85 -0.44 6.91
N PHE A 332 9.37 0.81 6.81
CA PHE A 332 8.74 1.52 7.92
C PHE A 332 7.22 1.35 7.96
N SER A 333 6.62 0.80 6.89
CA SER A 333 5.16 0.74 6.72
C SER A 333 4.44 -0.10 7.79
N LYS A 334 5.09 -1.13 8.34
CA LYS A 334 4.49 -1.99 9.37
C LYS A 334 4.60 -1.37 10.75
N MET A 335 5.69 -0.64 11.01
CA MET A 335 5.95 0.00 12.29
C MET A 335 5.23 1.34 12.43
N LEU A 336 5.07 2.11 11.34
CA LEU A 336 4.39 3.40 11.33
C LEU A 336 2.94 3.27 10.84
N TYR A 337 2.73 3.36 9.53
CA TYR A 337 1.41 3.15 8.90
C TYR A 337 1.58 2.77 7.41
N PRO A 338 0.63 1.98 6.84
CA PRO A 338 0.78 1.43 5.49
C PRO A 338 0.94 2.47 4.38
N ALA A 339 0.22 3.60 4.48
CA ALA A 339 0.27 4.69 3.50
C ALA A 339 1.57 5.51 3.54
N PHE A 340 2.44 5.29 4.50
CA PHE A 340 3.74 5.97 4.61
C PHE A 340 4.65 5.71 3.42
N ARG A 341 4.59 4.52 2.87
CA ARG A 341 5.28 4.12 1.65
C ARG A 341 6.78 4.46 1.62
N LEU A 342 7.47 4.33 2.75
CA LEU A 342 8.92 4.41 2.83
C LEU A 342 9.52 3.10 3.30
N GLY A 343 10.58 2.70 2.62
CA GLY A 343 11.46 1.59 2.94
C GLY A 343 12.87 1.91 2.47
N PHE A 344 13.75 0.94 2.55
CA PHE A 344 15.12 1.09 2.09
C PHE A 344 15.70 -0.26 1.67
N LEU A 345 16.68 -0.19 0.78
CA LEU A 345 17.58 -1.30 0.46
C LEU A 345 18.94 -1.03 1.06
N VAL A 346 19.63 -2.09 1.51
CA VAL A 346 21.08 -2.10 1.72
C VAL A 346 21.69 -2.92 0.61
N VAL A 347 22.41 -2.26 -0.27
CA VAL A 347 22.91 -2.83 -1.52
C VAL A 347 24.42 -3.06 -1.42
N PRO A 348 24.96 -4.18 -1.90
CA PRO A 348 26.42 -4.36 -2.06
C PRO A 348 27.05 -3.20 -2.82
N LYS A 349 28.23 -2.73 -2.37
CA LYS A 349 28.90 -1.53 -2.93
C LYS A 349 29.05 -1.57 -4.44
N ALA A 350 29.39 -2.74 -4.99
CA ALA A 350 29.56 -2.91 -6.44
C ALA A 350 28.28 -2.72 -7.26
N LEU A 351 27.11 -2.85 -6.64
CA LEU A 351 25.83 -2.73 -7.32
C LEU A 351 25.23 -1.32 -7.24
N ILE A 352 25.75 -0.44 -6.39
CA ILE A 352 25.18 0.90 -6.14
C ILE A 352 24.92 1.67 -7.43
N PRO A 353 25.89 1.81 -8.36
CA PRO A 353 25.65 2.58 -9.59
C PRO A 353 24.50 2.03 -10.45
N ALA A 354 24.37 0.70 -10.52
CA ALA A 354 23.31 0.06 -11.30
C ALA A 354 21.94 0.27 -10.66
N PHE A 355 21.84 0.13 -9.34
CA PHE A 355 20.59 0.39 -8.62
C PHE A 355 20.18 1.87 -8.67
N GLU A 356 21.13 2.78 -8.61
CA GLU A 356 20.87 4.22 -8.73
C GLU A 356 20.24 4.57 -10.07
N VAL A 357 20.85 4.09 -11.17
CA VAL A 357 20.32 4.33 -12.53
C VAL A 357 18.95 3.70 -12.72
N THR A 358 18.77 2.44 -12.27
CA THR A 358 17.46 1.78 -12.35
C THR A 358 16.40 2.55 -11.57
N LYS A 359 16.72 3.03 -10.37
CA LYS A 359 15.80 3.83 -9.56
C LYS A 359 15.49 5.19 -10.18
N TYR A 360 16.50 5.86 -10.75
CA TYR A 360 16.29 7.13 -11.45
C TYR A 360 15.23 7.00 -12.54
N TYR A 361 15.29 5.95 -13.37
CA TYR A 361 14.30 5.72 -14.41
C TYR A 361 12.97 5.16 -13.89
N ALA A 362 12.93 4.58 -12.69
CA ALA A 362 11.70 4.07 -12.10
C ALA A 362 10.82 5.17 -11.48
N ASP A 363 11.41 6.15 -10.77
CA ASP A 363 10.63 7.17 -10.03
C ASP A 363 11.38 8.48 -9.74
N THR A 364 12.61 8.65 -10.22
CA THR A 364 13.50 9.79 -9.94
C THR A 364 13.81 10.05 -8.46
N GLY A 365 13.15 9.38 -7.52
CA GLY A 365 13.38 9.48 -6.07
C GLY A 365 12.09 9.53 -5.24
N CYS A 366 12.23 9.39 -3.93
CA CYS A 366 11.12 9.44 -2.98
C CYS A 366 10.85 10.86 -2.48
N GLY A 367 9.63 11.13 -1.98
CA GLY A 367 9.23 12.43 -1.45
C GLY A 367 10.17 12.95 -0.35
N TYR A 368 10.56 14.21 -0.44
CA TYR A 368 11.53 14.82 0.50
C TYR A 368 10.96 15.00 1.91
N LEU A 369 9.69 15.44 2.01
CA LEU A 369 9.09 15.83 3.30
C LEU A 369 9.01 14.65 4.27
N GLU A 370 8.59 13.50 3.78
CA GLU A 370 8.49 12.27 4.54
C GLU A 370 9.87 11.80 5.00
N GLN A 371 10.87 11.85 4.13
CA GLN A 371 12.24 11.46 4.43
C GLN A 371 12.87 12.38 5.49
N ALA A 372 12.73 13.68 5.35
CA ALA A 372 13.27 14.65 6.30
C ALA A 372 12.55 14.61 7.66
N THR A 373 11.23 14.35 7.66
CA THR A 373 10.45 14.17 8.89
C THR A 373 10.84 12.90 9.61
N LEU A 374 10.98 11.78 8.89
CA LEU A 374 11.42 10.51 9.45
C LEU A 374 12.85 10.61 10.04
N THR A 375 13.74 11.34 9.38
CA THR A 375 15.09 11.61 9.89
C THR A 375 15.04 12.23 11.30
N ARG A 376 14.21 13.27 11.47
CA ARG A 376 14.03 13.89 12.80
C ARG A 376 13.38 12.94 13.79
N PHE A 377 12.37 12.20 13.35
CA PHE A 377 11.66 11.24 14.18
C PHE A 377 12.59 10.15 14.72
N ILE A 378 13.57 9.71 13.92
CA ILE A 378 14.63 8.77 14.35
C ILE A 378 15.61 9.48 15.28
N ASN A 379 16.21 10.58 14.85
CA ASN A 379 17.31 11.24 15.55
C ASN A 379 16.89 11.86 16.90
N GLU A 380 15.64 12.35 17.02
CA GLU A 380 15.07 12.86 18.27
C GLU A 380 14.57 11.71 19.20
N GLY A 381 14.80 10.45 18.83
CA GLY A 381 14.50 9.26 19.63
C GLY A 381 12.99 8.90 19.69
N HIS A 382 12.17 9.54 18.88
CA HIS A 382 10.73 9.24 18.82
C HIS A 382 10.47 7.86 18.25
N TYR A 383 11.22 7.44 17.21
CA TYR A 383 11.10 6.13 16.58
C TYR A 383 11.39 4.99 17.58
N ALA A 384 12.48 5.07 18.32
CA ALA A 384 12.84 4.05 19.31
C ALA A 384 11.79 3.91 20.44
N ARG A 385 11.20 5.04 20.89
CA ARG A 385 10.10 5.02 21.85
C ARG A 385 8.84 4.39 21.27
N HIS A 386 8.54 4.70 20.00
CA HIS A 386 7.40 4.14 19.28
C HIS A 386 7.55 2.62 19.11
N VAL A 387 8.70 2.13 18.64
CA VAL A 387 8.99 0.69 18.51
C VAL A 387 8.74 -0.06 19.81
N ARG A 388 9.23 0.45 20.95
CA ARG A 388 9.01 -0.20 22.26
C ARG A 388 7.52 -0.28 22.62
N ARG A 389 6.77 0.81 22.40
CA ARG A 389 5.33 0.84 22.67
C ARG A 389 4.55 -0.12 21.80
N VAL A 390 4.83 -0.14 20.49
CA VAL A 390 4.20 -1.03 19.52
C VAL A 390 4.50 -2.49 19.82
N ARG A 391 5.75 -2.84 20.12
CA ARG A 391 6.12 -4.22 20.51
C ARG A 391 5.34 -4.73 21.71
N LYS A 392 5.23 -3.91 22.76
CA LYS A 392 4.44 -4.26 23.94
C LYS A 392 2.97 -4.50 23.58
N ALA A 393 2.36 -3.57 22.86
CA ALA A 393 0.96 -3.70 22.46
C ALA A 393 0.72 -4.92 21.54
N CYS A 394 1.60 -5.16 20.57
CA CYS A 394 1.49 -6.33 19.71
C CYS A 394 1.61 -7.66 20.48
N TYR A 395 2.49 -7.73 21.49
CA TYR A 395 2.58 -8.90 22.36
C TYR A 395 1.25 -9.15 23.10
N GLU A 396 0.68 -8.11 23.73
CA GLU A 396 -0.60 -8.19 24.45
C GLU A 396 -1.75 -8.58 23.51
N ARG A 397 -1.82 -8.00 22.31
CA ARG A 397 -2.82 -8.29 21.28
C ARG A 397 -2.71 -9.71 20.75
N ARG A 398 -1.48 -10.16 20.50
CA ARG A 398 -1.22 -11.55 20.10
C ARG A 398 -1.72 -12.54 21.15
N GLN A 399 -1.39 -12.28 22.41
CA GLN A 399 -1.83 -13.15 23.52
C GLN A 399 -3.35 -13.20 23.61
N ALA A 400 -4.03 -12.04 23.53
CA ALA A 400 -5.49 -11.98 23.57
C ALA A 400 -6.16 -12.79 22.44
N VAL A 401 -5.62 -12.71 21.21
CA VAL A 401 -6.16 -13.51 20.08
C VAL A 401 -5.87 -15.00 20.27
N THR A 402 -4.67 -15.34 20.75
CA THR A 402 -4.29 -16.73 21.04
C THR A 402 -5.21 -17.36 22.08
N ASP A 403 -5.45 -16.66 23.19
CA ASP A 403 -6.31 -17.09 24.27
C ASP A 403 -7.78 -17.22 23.80
N ALA A 404 -8.26 -16.23 23.05
CA ALA A 404 -9.62 -16.24 22.51
C ALA A 404 -9.85 -17.40 21.52
N ILE A 405 -8.91 -17.66 20.59
CA ILE A 405 -9.00 -18.82 19.68
C ILE A 405 -8.99 -20.13 20.47
N SER A 406 -8.13 -20.24 21.48
CA SER A 406 -8.04 -21.42 22.32
C SER A 406 -9.30 -21.63 23.16
N GLN A 407 -9.98 -20.57 23.55
CA GLN A 407 -11.23 -20.62 24.31
C GLN A 407 -12.46 -20.94 23.45
N TYR A 408 -12.60 -20.22 22.32
CA TYR A 408 -13.85 -20.25 21.54
C TYR A 408 -13.82 -21.17 20.31
N LEU A 409 -12.65 -21.46 19.76
CA LEU A 409 -12.49 -22.24 18.52
C LEU A 409 -11.45 -23.38 18.62
N PRO A 410 -11.27 -24.05 19.79
CA PRO A 410 -10.21 -25.04 19.98
C PRO A 410 -10.40 -26.29 19.10
N ALA A 411 -11.63 -26.65 18.78
CA ALA A 411 -11.95 -27.81 17.92
C ALA A 411 -11.71 -27.51 16.43
N LEU A 412 -11.71 -26.24 16.01
CA LEU A 412 -11.67 -25.85 14.61
C LEU A 412 -10.29 -25.38 14.15
N LEU A 413 -9.56 -24.67 15.01
CA LEU A 413 -8.31 -24.01 14.67
C LEU A 413 -7.12 -24.54 15.51
N ALA A 414 -5.99 -24.76 14.85
CA ALA A 414 -4.71 -25.04 15.49
C ALA A 414 -3.75 -23.88 15.20
N ILE A 415 -3.39 -23.12 16.22
CA ILE A 415 -2.46 -22.01 16.12
C ILE A 415 -1.07 -22.54 15.79
N VAL A 416 -0.44 -22.02 14.73
CA VAL A 416 0.96 -22.29 14.44
C VAL A 416 1.82 -21.41 15.36
N PRO A 417 2.73 -22.01 16.16
CA PRO A 417 3.59 -21.24 17.06
C PRO A 417 4.49 -20.26 16.30
N SER A 418 4.61 -19.03 16.79
CA SER A 418 5.54 -18.03 16.29
C SER A 418 5.86 -17.02 17.40
N ASP A 419 7.14 -16.65 17.57
CA ASP A 419 7.60 -15.68 18.56
C ASP A 419 7.73 -14.26 18.00
N SER A 420 7.17 -14.01 16.83
CA SER A 420 7.31 -12.73 16.13
C SER A 420 6.11 -12.44 15.22
N GLY A 421 6.10 -11.26 14.59
CA GLY A 421 5.15 -10.90 13.57
C GLY A 421 3.91 -10.16 14.06
N ILE A 422 3.04 -9.82 13.12
CA ILE A 422 1.81 -9.04 13.33
C ILE A 422 0.54 -9.79 12.90
N HIS A 423 0.68 -11.07 12.62
CA HIS A 423 -0.42 -11.98 12.29
C HIS A 423 -0.15 -13.37 12.89
N LEU A 424 -1.21 -14.15 13.06
CA LEU A 424 -1.17 -15.56 13.41
C LEU A 424 -1.63 -16.39 12.23
N LEU A 425 -0.98 -17.53 11.98
CA LEU A 425 -1.46 -18.57 11.12
C LEU A 425 -2.15 -19.64 11.98
N CYS A 426 -3.38 -19.99 11.61
CA CYS A 426 -4.10 -21.13 12.17
C CYS A 426 -4.33 -22.17 11.09
N ARG A 427 -3.97 -23.43 11.36
CA ARG A 427 -4.31 -24.59 10.53
C ARG A 427 -5.73 -25.03 10.82
N MET A 428 -6.43 -25.47 9.78
CA MET A 428 -7.77 -26.04 9.97
C MET A 428 -7.69 -27.42 10.59
N LYS A 429 -8.65 -27.73 11.47
CA LYS A 429 -8.88 -29.05 12.07
C LYS A 429 -10.15 -29.68 11.48
N ASN A 430 -10.30 -30.99 11.68
CA ASN A 430 -11.54 -31.74 11.42
C ASN A 430 -12.07 -31.64 9.98
N GLY A 431 -11.20 -31.33 8.99
CA GLY A 431 -11.58 -31.31 7.58
C GLY A 431 -12.50 -30.16 7.17
N VAL A 432 -12.73 -29.16 8.04
CA VAL A 432 -13.52 -27.97 7.70
C VAL A 432 -12.70 -27.09 6.75
N PRO A 433 -13.25 -26.66 5.60
CA PRO A 433 -12.53 -25.78 4.68
C PRO A 433 -12.29 -24.38 5.30
N ALA A 434 -11.10 -23.82 5.10
CA ALA A 434 -10.76 -22.47 5.55
C ALA A 434 -11.73 -21.42 5.00
N GLN A 435 -12.25 -21.62 3.79
CA GLN A 435 -13.20 -20.72 3.15
C GLN A 435 -14.49 -20.53 3.97
N THR A 436 -14.94 -21.55 4.70
CA THR A 436 -16.10 -21.47 5.62
C THR A 436 -15.85 -20.42 6.71
N VAL A 437 -14.67 -20.47 7.35
CA VAL A 437 -14.29 -19.50 8.40
C VAL A 437 -14.15 -18.10 7.82
N ILE A 438 -13.56 -17.97 6.62
CA ILE A 438 -13.38 -16.70 5.93
C ILE A 438 -14.74 -16.06 5.60
N GLN A 439 -15.70 -16.82 5.07
CA GLN A 439 -17.03 -16.30 4.73
C GLN A 439 -17.81 -15.87 5.98
N ALA A 440 -17.80 -16.66 7.05
CA ALA A 440 -18.40 -16.27 8.32
C ALA A 440 -17.76 -14.99 8.87
N GLY A 441 -16.44 -14.86 8.79
CA GLY A 441 -15.72 -13.66 9.20
C GLY A 441 -16.09 -12.42 8.37
N TRP A 442 -16.20 -12.52 7.06
CA TRP A 442 -16.63 -11.41 6.20
C TRP A 442 -18.02 -10.90 6.55
N GLN A 443 -18.96 -11.81 6.83
CA GLN A 443 -20.31 -11.44 7.31
C GLN A 443 -20.27 -10.68 8.63
N CYS A 444 -19.24 -10.89 9.45
CA CYS A 444 -18.99 -10.18 10.70
C CYS A 444 -18.11 -8.93 10.56
N GLY A 445 -17.75 -8.51 9.34
CA GLY A 445 -16.87 -7.36 9.09
C GLY A 445 -15.40 -7.61 9.37
N MET A 446 -14.93 -8.85 9.18
CA MET A 446 -13.55 -9.28 9.43
C MET A 446 -12.79 -9.51 8.12
N GLY A 447 -11.48 -9.21 8.09
CA GLY A 447 -10.62 -9.28 6.91
C GLY A 447 -9.55 -10.37 6.97
N MET A 448 -9.85 -11.51 7.58
CA MET A 448 -8.96 -12.68 7.60
C MET A 448 -8.69 -13.18 6.18
N GLN A 449 -7.56 -13.86 6.00
CA GLN A 449 -7.16 -14.35 4.68
C GLN A 449 -6.89 -15.84 4.70
N PRO A 450 -7.26 -16.58 3.61
CA PRO A 450 -6.96 -18.00 3.50
C PRO A 450 -5.46 -18.21 3.20
N LEU A 451 -4.86 -19.23 3.79
CA LEU A 451 -3.48 -19.62 3.52
C LEU A 451 -3.27 -20.00 2.05
N ALA A 452 -4.28 -20.63 1.44
CA ALA A 452 -4.26 -21.04 0.04
C ALA A 452 -3.89 -19.90 -0.95
N ARG A 453 -4.21 -18.65 -0.61
CA ARG A 453 -3.82 -17.47 -1.39
C ARG A 453 -2.31 -17.39 -1.63
N TYR A 454 -1.52 -17.84 -0.67
CA TYR A 454 -0.06 -17.73 -0.65
C TYR A 454 0.66 -18.99 -1.13
N CYS A 455 -0.10 -20.05 -1.38
CA CYS A 455 0.39 -21.30 -1.92
C CYS A 455 0.47 -21.25 -3.45
N ARG A 456 1.20 -22.19 -4.01
CA ARG A 456 1.07 -22.49 -5.44
C ARG A 456 -0.32 -23.06 -5.74
N PRO A 457 -0.90 -22.78 -6.94
CA PRO A 457 -2.28 -23.17 -7.24
C PRO A 457 -2.54 -24.68 -7.23
N ASP A 458 -1.52 -25.47 -7.59
CA ASP A 458 -1.60 -26.94 -7.67
C ASP A 458 -1.40 -27.67 -6.32
N ALA A 459 -1.04 -26.94 -5.26
CA ALA A 459 -0.88 -27.50 -3.91
C ALA A 459 -1.36 -26.54 -2.81
N PRO A 460 -2.66 -26.18 -2.78
CA PRO A 460 -3.21 -25.32 -1.75
C PRO A 460 -3.13 -25.98 -0.38
N GLN A 461 -2.94 -25.16 0.66
CA GLN A 461 -2.93 -25.60 2.05
C GLN A 461 -4.08 -24.93 2.80
N GLU A 462 -4.72 -25.70 3.68
CA GLU A 462 -5.83 -25.23 4.50
C GLU A 462 -5.34 -24.50 5.74
N GLY A 463 -5.81 -23.27 5.91
CA GLY A 463 -5.48 -22.41 7.05
C GLY A 463 -6.02 -21.01 6.90
N VAL A 464 -6.04 -20.28 8.02
CA VAL A 464 -6.54 -18.91 8.11
C VAL A 464 -5.51 -18.02 8.79
N LEU A 465 -5.26 -16.85 8.21
CA LEU A 465 -4.41 -15.81 8.78
C LEU A 465 -5.24 -14.75 9.47
N PHE A 466 -4.88 -14.43 10.71
CA PHE A 466 -5.47 -13.39 11.54
C PHE A 466 -4.46 -12.28 11.79
N GLY A 467 -4.64 -11.10 11.20
CA GLY A 467 -3.88 -9.91 11.57
C GLY A 467 -4.34 -9.38 12.93
N PHE A 468 -3.43 -9.22 13.89
CA PHE A 468 -3.82 -8.82 15.25
C PHE A 468 -3.29 -7.45 15.68
N ALA A 469 -2.47 -6.79 14.85
CA ALA A 469 -1.78 -5.58 15.31
C ALA A 469 -2.62 -4.29 15.25
N ALA A 470 -3.67 -4.23 14.41
CA ALA A 470 -4.37 -2.99 14.10
C ALA A 470 -5.37 -2.51 15.18
N TYR A 471 -5.80 -3.39 16.09
CA TYR A 471 -6.88 -3.09 17.05
C TYR A 471 -6.53 -3.47 18.48
N PRO A 472 -7.13 -2.82 19.51
CA PRO A 472 -6.96 -3.18 20.92
C PRO A 472 -7.38 -4.62 21.22
N ALA A 473 -6.74 -5.23 22.24
CA ALA A 473 -6.94 -6.62 22.65
C ALA A 473 -8.41 -6.98 22.89
N GLU A 474 -9.17 -6.11 23.58
CA GLU A 474 -10.60 -6.32 23.87
C GLU A 474 -11.43 -6.48 22.58
N LYS A 475 -11.19 -5.61 21.59
CA LYS A 475 -11.89 -5.66 20.30
C LYS A 475 -11.55 -6.94 19.51
N LEU A 476 -10.32 -7.40 19.62
CA LEU A 476 -9.86 -8.64 18.99
C LEU A 476 -10.49 -9.87 19.67
N THR A 477 -10.53 -9.90 21.00
CA THR A 477 -11.20 -10.99 21.75
C THR A 477 -12.69 -11.05 21.42
N ASP A 478 -13.39 -9.92 21.43
CA ASP A 478 -14.81 -9.84 21.01
C ASP A 478 -15.01 -10.30 19.56
N GLY A 479 -14.08 -9.94 18.68
CA GLY A 479 -14.11 -10.40 17.29
C GLY A 479 -14.08 -11.95 17.18
N ILE A 480 -13.15 -12.62 17.87
CA ILE A 480 -13.09 -14.10 17.85
C ILE A 480 -14.35 -14.71 18.45
N ARG A 481 -14.91 -14.15 19.55
CA ARG A 481 -16.17 -14.62 20.12
C ARG A 481 -17.32 -14.52 19.09
N ARG A 482 -17.49 -13.37 18.43
CA ARG A 482 -18.50 -13.17 17.37
C ARG A 482 -18.33 -14.13 16.19
N LEU A 483 -17.08 -14.40 15.79
CA LEU A 483 -16.78 -15.39 14.75
C LEU A 483 -17.24 -16.79 15.18
N ALA A 484 -16.98 -17.18 16.43
CA ALA A 484 -17.42 -18.48 16.97
C ALA A 484 -18.93 -18.59 17.00
N GLU A 485 -19.65 -17.55 17.45
CA GLU A 485 -21.12 -17.49 17.45
C GLU A 485 -21.71 -17.63 16.04
N ALA A 486 -21.11 -16.95 15.04
CA ALA A 486 -21.53 -17.05 13.65
C ALA A 486 -21.32 -18.47 13.06
N LEU A 487 -20.18 -19.10 13.37
CA LEU A 487 -19.88 -20.46 12.95
C LEU A 487 -20.78 -21.50 13.65
N GLN A 488 -21.14 -21.26 14.91
CA GLN A 488 -22.09 -22.08 15.65
C GLN A 488 -23.50 -22.00 15.04
N ALA A 489 -23.96 -20.78 14.71
CA ALA A 489 -25.26 -20.59 14.04
C ALA A 489 -25.33 -21.29 12.67
N GLN A 490 -24.19 -21.51 12.01
CA GLN A 490 -24.07 -22.26 10.76
C GLN A 490 -23.88 -23.79 10.98
N GLY A 491 -23.85 -24.27 12.24
CA GLY A 491 -23.64 -25.66 12.55
C GLY A 491 -22.24 -26.22 12.31
N VAL A 492 -21.24 -25.31 12.16
CA VAL A 492 -19.84 -25.68 11.88
C VAL A 492 -19.08 -26.03 13.16
N VAL A 493 -19.46 -25.44 14.28
CA VAL A 493 -18.86 -25.67 15.61
C VAL A 493 -19.97 -26.09 16.59
N THR A 494 -19.76 -27.16 17.32
CA THR A 494 -20.56 -27.53 18.51
C THR A 494 -19.86 -27.02 19.77
N VAL A 495 -20.63 -26.49 20.73
CA VAL A 495 -20.13 -26.05 22.04
C VAL A 495 -19.63 -27.23 22.85
#